data_43885b833143dfae9d45bf637856ec06
#
_entry.id   43885b833143dfae9d45bf637856ec06
#
_cell.length_a   1.000
_cell.length_b   1.000
_cell.length_c   1.000
_cell.angle_alpha   90.00
_cell.angle_beta   90.00
_cell.angle_gamma   90.00
#
_symmetry.space_group_name_H-M   'P 1'
#
loop_
_entity.id
_entity.type
_entity.pdbx_description
1 polymer ?
#
loop_
_entity_poly.entity_id
_entity_poly.type
_entity_poly.pdbx_seq_one_letter_code
_entity_poly.pdbx_strand_id
1 'polypeptide(L)'
;MTFSFAPRLSVLAAAATLAFGAQAGKLTIGATEVPHAQLLEQVKPGLAKNGVALDIKVFSDYVQPNLQVADKDLDANFFQHQPYLDTFNKDRGTKLVSVGQVHVEPFGAYSKKIKQIGDLKEGATIAIPNDPSNSGRALLLLQQQGLIKLSDPKNITATPVDIAENPKKLKFRELEAAMLPRALDDVDLALINTNYALEAKLVPTKDALFIEGAQSPYANIVVTREDNKDSADVKKLVEALHSPEIKAYIQKQYKGAVVPAF
;
A
#
# COMPACT_ATOMS: atom_id res chain seq x y z
N MET A 1 74.51 57.37 -11.15
CA MET A 1 74.06 55.96 -11.31
C MET A 1 73.00 55.71 -10.26
N THR A 2 71.76 55.79 -10.66
CA THR A 2 70.57 55.62 -9.75
C THR A 2 69.87 54.33 -10.20
N PHE A 3 69.91 53.29 -9.36
CA PHE A 3 69.20 52.04 -9.56
C PHE A 3 67.77 52.19 -8.97
N SER A 4 66.77 52.06 -9.84
CA SER A 4 65.36 52.02 -9.45
C SER A 4 64.95 50.55 -9.26
N PHE A 5 64.48 50.20 -8.03
CA PHE A 5 63.88 48.93 -7.67
C PHE A 5 62.35 49.07 -7.80
N ALA A 6 61.76 48.34 -8.75
CA ALA A 6 60.31 48.19 -8.85
C ALA A 6 59.82 46.95 -8.05
N PRO A 7 58.78 47.01 -7.20
CA PRO A 7 58.25 45.86 -6.49
C PRO A 7 57.34 45.07 -7.42
N ARG A 8 57.61 43.74 -7.53
CA ARG A 8 56.70 42.77 -8.19
C ARG A 8 55.57 42.43 -7.23
N LEU A 9 54.36 42.93 -7.53
CA LEU A 9 53.14 42.46 -6.89
C LEU A 9 52.78 41.08 -7.41
N SER A 10 52.91 40.04 -6.55
CA SER A 10 52.39 38.70 -6.84
C SER A 10 50.90 38.67 -6.42
N VAL A 11 50.02 38.60 -7.40
CA VAL A 11 48.56 38.36 -7.16
C VAL A 11 48.34 36.88 -6.95
N LEU A 12 48.12 36.44 -5.72
CA LEU A 12 47.60 35.10 -5.42
C LEU A 12 46.10 35.08 -5.76
N ALA A 13 45.73 34.42 -6.85
CA ALA A 13 44.35 34.10 -7.16
C ALA A 13 43.90 32.91 -6.26
N ALA A 14 43.15 33.19 -5.19
CA ALA A 14 42.48 32.17 -4.41
C ALA A 14 41.27 31.62 -5.21
N ALA A 15 41.42 30.44 -5.80
CA ALA A 15 40.28 29.70 -6.36
C ALA A 15 39.38 29.21 -5.23
N ALA A 16 38.31 29.91 -4.94
CA ALA A 16 37.24 29.44 -4.06
C ALA A 16 36.45 28.35 -4.81
N THR A 17 36.75 27.09 -4.54
CA THR A 17 35.90 25.98 -4.94
C THR A 17 34.60 26.05 -4.12
N LEU A 18 33.55 26.58 -4.74
CA LEU A 18 32.19 26.46 -4.26
C LEU A 18 31.80 24.99 -4.35
N ALA A 19 31.96 24.26 -3.25
CA ALA A 19 31.33 22.96 -3.08
C ALA A 19 29.81 23.24 -3.00
N PHE A 20 29.12 23.07 -4.14
CA PHE A 20 27.68 22.91 -4.15
C PHE A 20 27.37 21.61 -3.41
N GLY A 21 27.19 21.68 -2.12
CA GLY A 21 26.56 20.60 -1.36
C GLY A 21 25.18 20.37 -1.99
N ALA A 22 25.01 19.25 -2.71
CA ALA A 22 23.69 18.85 -3.19
C ALA A 22 22.79 18.75 -1.95
N GLN A 23 21.86 19.69 -1.82
CA GLN A 23 20.88 19.66 -0.75
C GLN A 23 20.07 18.39 -0.94
N ALA A 24 20.08 17.50 0.06
CA ALA A 24 19.29 16.29 0.01
C ALA A 24 17.82 16.65 -0.24
N GLY A 25 17.24 16.08 -1.29
CA GLY A 25 15.80 16.21 -1.54
C GLY A 25 15.04 15.63 -0.34
N LYS A 26 13.95 16.30 0.07
CA LYS A 26 13.03 15.75 1.08
C LYS A 26 11.83 15.17 0.37
N LEU A 27 11.51 13.90 0.64
CA LEU A 27 10.32 13.21 0.12
C LEU A 27 9.45 12.78 1.31
N THR A 28 8.26 13.36 1.43
CA THR A 28 7.29 13.01 2.48
C THR A 28 6.28 12.01 1.92
N ILE A 29 6.16 10.83 2.56
CA ILE A 29 5.32 9.74 2.09
C ILE A 29 4.39 9.21 3.17
N GLY A 30 3.10 9.07 2.82
CA GLY A 30 2.09 8.43 3.67
C GLY A 30 2.05 6.93 3.45
N ALA A 31 1.94 6.14 4.52
CA ALA A 31 1.87 4.68 4.45
C ALA A 31 1.04 4.11 5.59
N THR A 32 0.47 2.91 5.43
CA THR A 32 0.01 2.11 6.57
C THR A 32 1.19 1.39 7.22
N GLU A 33 1.04 0.99 8.49
CA GLU A 33 2.15 0.48 9.31
C GLU A 33 2.83 -0.75 8.70
N VAL A 34 2.05 -1.81 8.40
CA VAL A 34 2.53 -3.09 7.91
C VAL A 34 1.83 -3.43 6.60
N PRO A 35 2.53 -3.85 5.55
CA PRO A 35 3.99 -3.95 5.37
C PRO A 35 4.62 -2.64 4.90
N HIS A 36 3.84 -1.62 4.56
CA HIS A 36 4.22 -0.47 3.76
C HIS A 36 5.27 0.40 4.42
N ALA A 37 5.02 0.91 5.65
CA ALA A 37 6.02 1.70 6.38
C ALA A 37 7.27 0.86 6.70
N GLN A 38 7.11 -0.44 7.00
CA GLN A 38 8.25 -1.32 7.23
C GLN A 38 9.15 -1.43 5.99
N LEU A 39 8.58 -1.54 4.78
CA LEU A 39 9.33 -1.57 3.53
C LEU A 39 10.04 -0.23 3.27
N LEU A 40 9.36 0.88 3.53
CA LEU A 40 9.95 2.23 3.43
C LEU A 40 11.12 2.43 4.39
N GLU A 41 11.03 1.96 5.62
CA GLU A 41 12.13 2.03 6.58
C GLU A 41 13.35 1.18 6.14
N GLN A 42 13.14 0.06 5.39
CA GLN A 42 14.26 -0.71 4.83
C GLN A 42 15.01 0.07 3.76
N VAL A 43 14.34 0.84 2.91
CA VAL A 43 14.99 1.60 1.82
C VAL A 43 15.53 2.96 2.26
N LYS A 44 15.04 3.52 3.36
CA LYS A 44 15.36 4.86 3.86
C LYS A 44 16.87 5.12 4.03
N PRO A 45 17.69 4.21 4.60
CA PRO A 45 19.14 4.43 4.72
C PRO A 45 19.86 4.51 3.36
N GLY A 46 19.42 3.70 2.39
CA GLY A 46 19.94 3.71 1.02
C GLY A 46 19.58 5.00 0.27
N LEU A 47 18.33 5.44 0.42
CA LEU A 47 17.85 6.70 -0.15
C LEU A 47 18.60 7.90 0.41
N ALA A 48 18.85 7.94 1.72
CA ALA A 48 19.62 9.02 2.35
C ALA A 48 21.05 9.12 1.79
N LYS A 49 21.73 8.00 1.55
CA LYS A 49 23.05 7.95 0.90
C LYS A 49 23.01 8.48 -0.55
N ASN A 50 21.85 8.33 -1.22
CA ASN A 50 21.62 8.80 -2.58
C ASN A 50 20.98 10.21 -2.64
N GLY A 51 21.04 10.96 -1.53
CA GLY A 51 20.59 12.34 -1.45
C GLY A 51 19.07 12.52 -1.34
N VAL A 52 18.32 11.50 -0.88
CA VAL A 52 16.87 11.60 -0.62
C VAL A 52 16.59 11.36 0.85
N ALA A 53 16.13 12.38 1.57
CA ALA A 53 15.68 12.27 2.95
C ALA A 53 14.20 11.86 2.97
N LEU A 54 13.91 10.60 3.31
CA LEU A 54 12.54 10.08 3.36
C LEU A 54 11.90 10.38 4.72
N ASP A 55 10.75 11.10 4.69
CA ASP A 55 9.91 11.40 5.86
C ASP A 55 8.62 10.57 5.77
N ILE A 56 8.49 9.54 6.61
CA ILE A 56 7.38 8.59 6.56
C ILE A 56 6.30 9.01 7.55
N LYS A 57 5.07 9.16 7.08
CA LYS A 57 3.87 9.42 7.88
C LYS A 57 2.99 8.19 7.90
N VAL A 58 2.76 7.64 9.09
CA VAL A 58 1.94 6.42 9.23
C VAL A 58 0.47 6.78 9.46
N PHE A 59 -0.41 6.09 8.74
CA PHE A 59 -1.85 6.22 8.79
C PHE A 59 -2.51 4.90 9.16
N SER A 60 -3.63 4.97 9.86
CA SER A 60 -4.45 3.82 10.25
C SER A 60 -5.71 3.63 9.39
N ASP A 61 -5.90 4.47 8.36
CA ASP A 61 -7.05 4.43 7.44
C ASP A 61 -6.60 4.53 5.98
N TYR A 62 -7.55 4.31 5.04
CA TYR A 62 -7.26 4.34 3.60
C TYR A 62 -7.67 5.65 2.90
N VAL A 63 -8.30 6.60 3.61
CA VAL A 63 -8.81 7.83 3.01
C VAL A 63 -7.78 8.95 3.08
N GLN A 64 -7.22 9.17 4.28
CA GLN A 64 -6.31 10.29 4.54
C GLN A 64 -5.06 10.31 3.68
N PRO A 65 -4.36 9.17 3.41
CA PRO A 65 -3.14 9.22 2.61
C PRO A 65 -3.36 9.79 1.20
N ASN A 66 -4.49 9.47 0.56
CA ASN A 66 -4.81 10.02 -0.76
C ASN A 66 -5.22 11.51 -0.70
N LEU A 67 -6.01 11.91 0.28
CA LEU A 67 -6.38 13.31 0.46
C LEU A 67 -5.14 14.17 0.67
N GLN A 68 -4.23 13.78 1.56
CA GLN A 68 -3.02 14.55 1.84
C GLN A 68 -2.05 14.62 0.65
N VAL A 69 -2.00 13.58 -0.21
CA VAL A 69 -1.25 13.69 -1.47
C VAL A 69 -1.94 14.64 -2.44
N ALA A 70 -3.27 14.59 -2.56
CA ALA A 70 -4.03 15.49 -3.42
C ALA A 70 -3.89 16.96 -2.99
N ASP A 71 -3.89 17.22 -1.67
CA ASP A 71 -3.77 18.54 -1.05
C ASP A 71 -2.32 19.07 -0.99
N LYS A 72 -1.33 18.26 -1.43
CA LYS A 72 0.12 18.57 -1.43
C LYS A 72 0.79 18.59 -0.05
N ASP A 73 0.15 18.04 0.97
CA ASP A 73 0.73 17.85 2.31
C ASP A 73 1.73 16.68 2.32
N LEU A 74 1.55 15.71 1.41
CA LEU A 74 2.46 14.62 1.12
C LEU A 74 2.89 14.65 -0.35
N ASP A 75 4.10 14.16 -0.63
CA ASP A 75 4.60 13.98 -2.00
C ASP A 75 4.08 12.70 -2.64
N ALA A 76 3.93 11.65 -1.84
CA ALA A 76 3.52 10.33 -2.28
C ALA A 76 2.75 9.58 -1.19
N ASN A 77 2.12 8.46 -1.56
CA ASN A 77 1.69 7.46 -0.60
C ASN A 77 1.98 6.03 -1.09
N PHE A 78 1.98 5.10 -0.13
CA PHE A 78 2.18 3.69 -0.37
C PHE A 78 1.33 2.89 0.64
N PHE A 79 0.12 2.46 0.24
CA PHE A 79 -0.83 1.74 1.11
C PHE A 79 -1.93 1.01 0.34
N GLN A 80 -2.07 1.25 -0.98
CA GLN A 80 -3.24 0.91 -1.78
C GLN A 80 -2.88 0.15 -3.05
N HIS A 81 -3.86 -0.54 -3.62
CA HIS A 81 -3.79 -1.17 -4.93
C HIS A 81 -4.51 -0.34 -6.01
N GLN A 82 -4.23 -0.63 -7.29
CA GLN A 82 -4.76 0.13 -8.42
C GLN A 82 -6.30 0.26 -8.42
N PRO A 83 -7.11 -0.80 -8.22
CA PRO A 83 -8.57 -0.65 -8.19
C PRO A 83 -9.09 0.28 -7.09
N TYR A 84 -8.39 0.38 -5.93
CA TYR A 84 -8.74 1.35 -4.90
C TYR A 84 -8.46 2.78 -5.37
N LEU A 85 -7.29 3.03 -5.96
CA LEU A 85 -6.92 4.33 -6.50
C LEU A 85 -7.91 4.81 -7.56
N ASP A 86 -8.29 3.93 -8.50
CA ASP A 86 -9.22 4.25 -9.58
C ASP A 86 -10.59 4.67 -9.03
N THR A 87 -11.10 3.90 -8.05
CA THR A 87 -12.36 4.20 -7.37
C THR A 87 -12.28 5.50 -6.60
N PHE A 88 -11.20 5.71 -5.83
CA PHE A 88 -10.97 6.94 -5.07
C PHE A 88 -10.93 8.17 -5.97
N ASN A 89 -10.16 8.11 -7.05
CA ASN A 89 -10.07 9.19 -8.03
C ASN A 89 -11.44 9.55 -8.62
N LYS A 90 -12.22 8.54 -8.99
CA LYS A 90 -13.57 8.70 -9.53
C LYS A 90 -14.51 9.37 -8.53
N ASP A 91 -14.53 8.87 -7.29
CA ASP A 91 -15.49 9.28 -6.27
C ASP A 91 -15.14 10.65 -5.66
N ARG A 92 -13.86 11.00 -5.60
CA ARG A 92 -13.36 12.25 -5.01
C ARG A 92 -12.97 13.31 -6.05
N GLY A 93 -12.97 12.97 -7.33
CA GLY A 93 -12.56 13.90 -8.40
C GLY A 93 -11.06 14.20 -8.38
N THR A 94 -10.24 13.34 -7.75
CA THR A 94 -8.78 13.49 -7.70
C THR A 94 -8.12 12.92 -8.97
N LYS A 95 -6.84 13.24 -9.17
CA LYS A 95 -6.05 12.79 -10.34
C LYS A 95 -4.71 12.24 -9.88
N LEU A 96 -4.74 11.38 -8.87
CA LEU A 96 -3.54 10.71 -8.38
C LEU A 96 -3.14 9.60 -9.34
N VAL A 97 -1.84 9.35 -9.45
CA VAL A 97 -1.28 8.39 -10.42
C VAL A 97 -0.35 7.39 -9.76
N SER A 98 -0.40 6.14 -10.21
CA SER A 98 0.56 5.10 -9.83
C SER A 98 1.89 5.33 -10.53
N VAL A 99 2.99 5.18 -9.79
CA VAL A 99 4.36 5.28 -10.31
C VAL A 99 5.17 3.97 -10.19
N GLY A 100 4.63 2.95 -9.53
CA GLY A 100 5.26 1.63 -9.46
C GLY A 100 4.45 0.64 -8.61
N GLN A 101 4.41 -0.62 -9.06
CA GLN A 101 3.85 -1.73 -8.30
C GLN A 101 4.95 -2.35 -7.44
N VAL A 102 4.65 -2.70 -6.19
CA VAL A 102 5.67 -3.24 -5.27
C VAL A 102 5.36 -4.65 -4.80
N HIS A 103 4.14 -4.94 -4.34
CA HIS A 103 3.80 -6.25 -3.81
C HIS A 103 2.29 -6.53 -3.91
N VAL A 104 1.95 -7.81 -3.81
CA VAL A 104 0.57 -8.26 -3.62
C VAL A 104 0.37 -8.70 -2.18
N GLU A 105 -0.77 -8.37 -1.63
CA GLU A 105 -1.27 -8.84 -0.33
C GLU A 105 -2.48 -9.75 -0.57
N PRO A 106 -2.32 -11.09 -0.54
CA PRO A 106 -3.44 -12.00 -0.68
C PRO A 106 -4.51 -11.74 0.37
N PHE A 107 -5.71 -11.39 -0.07
CA PHE A 107 -6.84 -11.07 0.79
C PHE A 107 -7.36 -12.33 1.48
N GLY A 108 -7.67 -12.27 2.78
CA GLY A 108 -7.99 -13.45 3.57
C GLY A 108 -9.34 -13.40 4.29
N ALA A 109 -9.90 -14.58 4.54
CA ALA A 109 -11.10 -14.79 5.33
C ALA A 109 -10.77 -15.44 6.67
N TYR A 110 -11.21 -14.83 7.75
CA TYR A 110 -10.84 -15.21 9.12
C TYR A 110 -12.07 -15.45 9.98
N SER A 111 -11.96 -16.35 10.95
CA SER A 111 -13.01 -16.61 11.94
C SER A 111 -12.42 -17.00 13.28
N LYS A 112 -13.08 -16.61 14.35
CA LYS A 112 -12.86 -17.12 15.70
C LYS A 112 -13.87 -18.20 16.09
N LYS A 113 -14.95 -18.38 15.29
CA LYS A 113 -16.09 -19.25 15.62
C LYS A 113 -16.07 -20.59 14.87
N ILE A 114 -15.49 -20.62 13.65
CA ILE A 114 -15.41 -21.82 12.83
C ILE A 114 -13.95 -22.11 12.45
N LYS A 115 -13.64 -23.39 12.17
CA LYS A 115 -12.29 -23.85 11.81
C LYS A 115 -12.14 -24.15 10.34
N GLN A 116 -13.22 -24.36 9.63
CA GLN A 116 -13.27 -24.63 8.20
C GLN A 116 -14.54 -24.02 7.60
N ILE A 117 -14.51 -23.69 6.32
CA ILE A 117 -15.63 -22.99 5.66
C ILE A 117 -16.91 -23.86 5.61
N GLY A 118 -16.78 -25.19 5.64
CA GLY A 118 -17.90 -26.11 5.71
C GLY A 118 -18.77 -25.94 6.96
N ASP A 119 -18.18 -25.44 8.06
CA ASP A 119 -18.88 -25.22 9.33
C ASP A 119 -19.76 -23.95 9.32
N LEU A 120 -19.68 -23.13 8.26
CA LEU A 120 -20.46 -21.89 8.14
C LEU A 120 -21.96 -22.22 8.03
N LYS A 121 -22.73 -21.79 8.99
CA LYS A 121 -24.18 -22.05 9.12
C LYS A 121 -25.01 -21.16 8.20
N GLU A 122 -26.25 -21.62 7.92
CA GLU A 122 -27.26 -20.76 7.30
C GLU A 122 -27.53 -19.54 8.19
N GLY A 123 -27.68 -18.37 7.57
CA GLY A 123 -27.90 -17.10 8.23
C GLY A 123 -26.68 -16.50 8.95
N ALA A 124 -25.48 -17.08 8.74
CA ALA A 124 -24.24 -16.58 9.31
C ALA A 124 -23.95 -15.14 8.86
N THR A 125 -23.33 -14.37 9.76
CA THR A 125 -22.95 -12.97 9.51
C THR A 125 -21.52 -12.89 9.04
N ILE A 126 -21.32 -12.25 7.88
CA ILE A 126 -20.01 -12.01 7.26
C ILE A 126 -19.69 -10.52 7.27
N ALA A 127 -18.57 -10.13 7.87
CA ALA A 127 -18.07 -8.77 7.78
C ALA A 127 -17.15 -8.60 6.55
N ILE A 128 -17.37 -7.52 5.80
CA ILE A 128 -16.58 -7.16 4.62
C ILE A 128 -16.19 -5.67 4.67
N PRO A 129 -15.14 -5.22 3.94
CA PRO A 129 -14.83 -3.80 3.81
C PRO A 129 -16.00 -3.02 3.19
N ASN A 130 -16.14 -1.75 3.57
CA ASN A 130 -17.21 -0.87 3.06
C ASN A 130 -16.80 0.01 1.87
N ASP A 131 -15.51 0.00 1.49
CA ASP A 131 -15.10 0.67 0.26
C ASP A 131 -15.42 -0.19 -0.97
N PRO A 132 -15.83 0.42 -2.12
CA PRO A 132 -16.36 -0.34 -3.26
C PRO A 132 -15.36 -1.38 -3.80
N SER A 133 -14.07 -1.06 -3.86
CA SER A 133 -13.08 -1.96 -4.46
C SER A 133 -12.78 -3.18 -3.57
N ASN A 134 -12.67 -3.00 -2.25
CA ASN A 134 -12.43 -4.12 -1.34
C ASN A 134 -13.74 -4.88 -1.00
N SER A 135 -14.91 -4.22 -1.00
CA SER A 135 -16.21 -4.90 -0.93
C SER A 135 -16.37 -5.85 -2.11
N GLY A 136 -16.18 -5.37 -3.34
CA GLY A 136 -16.24 -6.19 -4.55
C GLY A 136 -15.23 -7.34 -4.54
N ARG A 137 -13.98 -7.07 -4.11
CA ARG A 137 -12.94 -8.08 -3.93
C ARG A 137 -13.36 -9.18 -2.94
N ALA A 138 -13.95 -8.80 -1.80
CA ALA A 138 -14.46 -9.73 -0.79
C ALA A 138 -15.57 -10.62 -1.37
N LEU A 139 -16.53 -10.04 -2.08
CA LEU A 139 -17.64 -10.78 -2.68
C LEU A 139 -17.15 -11.72 -3.80
N LEU A 140 -16.19 -11.30 -4.62
CA LEU A 140 -15.56 -12.15 -5.63
C LEU A 140 -14.83 -13.33 -4.99
N LEU A 141 -14.14 -13.13 -3.86
CA LEU A 141 -13.48 -14.21 -3.14
C LEU A 141 -14.50 -15.19 -2.52
N LEU A 142 -15.61 -14.71 -1.98
CA LEU A 142 -16.71 -15.57 -1.50
C LEU A 142 -17.37 -16.35 -2.65
N GLN A 143 -17.53 -15.75 -3.82
CA GLN A 143 -18.02 -16.44 -5.02
C GLN A 143 -17.05 -17.53 -5.47
N GLN A 144 -15.75 -17.31 -5.45
CA GLN A 144 -14.75 -18.33 -5.77
C GLN A 144 -14.83 -19.54 -4.82
N GLN A 145 -15.26 -19.33 -3.57
CA GLN A 145 -15.50 -20.41 -2.60
C GLN A 145 -16.88 -21.07 -2.74
N GLY A 146 -17.68 -20.65 -3.73
CA GLY A 146 -19.03 -21.20 -3.95
C GLY A 146 -20.05 -20.83 -2.88
N LEU A 147 -19.78 -19.81 -2.06
CA LEU A 147 -20.67 -19.36 -0.98
C LEU A 147 -21.81 -18.49 -1.47
N ILE A 148 -21.58 -17.71 -2.52
CA ILE A 148 -22.54 -16.83 -3.20
C ILE A 148 -22.29 -16.87 -4.70
N LYS A 149 -23.23 -16.29 -5.46
CA LYS A 149 -23.04 -15.99 -6.90
C LYS A 149 -23.46 -14.56 -7.16
N LEU A 150 -22.61 -13.80 -7.82
CA LEU A 150 -22.88 -12.43 -8.23
C LEU A 150 -23.62 -12.40 -9.57
N SER A 151 -24.43 -11.37 -9.79
CA SER A 151 -25.14 -11.13 -11.05
C SER A 151 -24.16 -10.90 -12.21
N ASP A 152 -23.07 -10.15 -11.95
CA ASP A 152 -21.89 -10.07 -12.81
C ASP A 152 -20.68 -10.68 -12.06
N PRO A 153 -20.21 -11.88 -12.49
CA PRO A 153 -19.14 -12.60 -11.80
C PRO A 153 -17.76 -11.93 -11.92
N LYS A 154 -17.64 -10.83 -12.65
CA LYS A 154 -16.39 -10.07 -12.85
C LYS A 154 -16.45 -8.65 -12.30
N ASN A 155 -17.55 -8.24 -11.69
CA ASN A 155 -17.71 -6.89 -11.15
C ASN A 155 -16.79 -6.68 -9.93
N ILE A 156 -15.69 -5.97 -10.14
CA ILE A 156 -14.70 -5.65 -9.07
C ILE A 156 -15.18 -4.61 -8.06
N THR A 157 -16.34 -4.00 -8.28
CA THR A 157 -16.99 -3.05 -7.37
C THR A 157 -18.38 -3.53 -6.96
N ALA A 158 -18.60 -4.86 -7.00
CA ALA A 158 -19.86 -5.47 -6.55
C ALA A 158 -20.15 -5.13 -5.09
N THR A 159 -21.42 -5.00 -4.78
CA THR A 159 -21.96 -4.76 -3.44
C THR A 159 -22.87 -5.93 -3.03
N PRO A 160 -23.28 -6.07 -1.79
CA PRO A 160 -24.19 -7.14 -1.37
C PRO A 160 -25.53 -7.18 -2.14
N VAL A 161 -25.97 -6.05 -2.74
CA VAL A 161 -27.19 -6.04 -3.57
C VAL A 161 -27.02 -6.73 -4.93
N ASP A 162 -25.78 -6.94 -5.36
CA ASP A 162 -25.44 -7.63 -6.61
C ASP A 162 -25.38 -9.15 -6.46
N ILE A 163 -25.68 -9.68 -5.28
CA ILE A 163 -25.71 -11.13 -5.03
C ILE A 163 -26.98 -11.73 -5.63
N ALA A 164 -26.80 -12.53 -6.70
CA ALA A 164 -27.89 -13.23 -7.39
C ALA A 164 -28.32 -14.52 -6.65
N GLU A 165 -27.35 -15.26 -6.09
CA GLU A 165 -27.62 -16.49 -5.34
C GLU A 165 -26.89 -16.46 -3.98
N ASN A 166 -27.64 -16.76 -2.91
CA ASN A 166 -27.13 -16.83 -1.55
C ASN A 166 -27.76 -18.04 -0.83
N PRO A 167 -27.33 -19.27 -1.15
CA PRO A 167 -28.00 -20.48 -0.69
C PRO A 167 -27.96 -20.67 0.83
N LYS A 168 -26.95 -20.10 1.50
CA LYS A 168 -26.85 -20.12 2.96
C LYS A 168 -27.51 -18.90 3.63
N LYS A 169 -28.17 -18.03 2.89
CA LYS A 169 -28.81 -16.81 3.43
C LYS A 169 -27.87 -15.97 4.29
N LEU A 170 -26.60 -15.87 3.86
CA LEU A 170 -25.54 -15.13 4.55
C LEU A 170 -25.95 -13.66 4.71
N LYS A 171 -25.65 -13.09 5.85
CA LYS A 171 -25.90 -11.68 6.16
C LYS A 171 -24.60 -10.92 6.06
N PHE A 172 -24.60 -9.77 5.39
CA PHE A 172 -23.41 -8.96 5.20
C PHE A 172 -23.42 -7.74 6.14
N ARG A 173 -22.25 -7.47 6.75
CA ARG A 173 -21.99 -6.29 7.54
C ARG A 173 -20.79 -5.58 6.94
N GLU A 174 -21.02 -4.42 6.35
CA GLU A 174 -19.99 -3.59 5.75
C GLU A 174 -19.37 -2.68 6.82
N LEU A 175 -18.06 -2.72 6.96
CA LEU A 175 -17.29 -2.00 7.98
C LEU A 175 -16.06 -1.34 7.34
N GLU A 176 -15.57 -0.27 7.93
CA GLU A 176 -14.24 0.23 7.59
C GLU A 176 -13.20 -0.88 7.75
N ALA A 177 -12.29 -1.00 6.76
CA ALA A 177 -11.34 -2.10 6.71
C ALA A 177 -10.51 -2.24 8.00
N ALA A 178 -10.13 -1.13 8.63
CA ALA A 178 -9.40 -1.09 9.90
C ALA A 178 -10.19 -1.70 11.08
N MET A 179 -11.53 -1.77 10.99
CA MET A 179 -12.38 -2.30 12.05
C MET A 179 -12.61 -3.81 11.96
N LEU A 180 -12.34 -4.41 10.79
CA LEU A 180 -12.64 -5.82 10.54
C LEU A 180 -11.95 -6.81 11.50
N PRO A 181 -10.66 -6.65 11.88
CA PRO A 181 -10.04 -7.54 12.85
C PRO A 181 -10.76 -7.55 14.21
N ARG A 182 -11.30 -6.40 14.64
CA ARG A 182 -12.04 -6.27 15.90
C ARG A 182 -13.43 -6.89 15.83
N ALA A 183 -14.03 -6.93 14.63
CA ALA A 183 -15.35 -7.52 14.42
C ALA A 183 -15.36 -9.05 14.52
N LEU A 184 -14.20 -9.74 14.55
CA LEU A 184 -14.09 -11.20 14.59
C LEU A 184 -14.80 -11.84 15.80
N ASP A 185 -14.97 -11.13 16.90
CA ASP A 185 -15.70 -11.64 18.06
C ASP A 185 -17.22 -11.62 17.85
N ASP A 186 -17.72 -10.72 17.01
CA ASP A 186 -19.15 -10.49 16.81
C ASP A 186 -19.72 -11.24 15.59
N VAL A 187 -18.90 -11.48 14.56
CA VAL A 187 -19.34 -12.11 13.30
C VAL A 187 -18.88 -13.56 13.17
N ASP A 188 -19.44 -14.29 12.20
CA ASP A 188 -19.06 -15.67 11.94
C ASP A 188 -17.86 -15.79 11.01
N LEU A 189 -17.68 -14.81 10.12
CA LEU A 189 -16.55 -14.70 9.19
C LEU A 189 -16.24 -13.22 8.93
N ALA A 190 -14.98 -12.86 8.78
CA ALA A 190 -14.58 -11.54 8.30
C ALA A 190 -13.55 -11.65 7.17
N LEU A 191 -13.76 -10.90 6.10
CA LEU A 191 -12.82 -10.73 4.98
C LEU A 191 -11.94 -9.53 5.31
N ILE A 192 -10.64 -9.77 5.56
CA ILE A 192 -9.73 -8.75 6.12
C ILE A 192 -8.57 -8.53 5.17
N ASN A 193 -8.29 -7.26 4.85
CA ASN A 193 -7.08 -6.86 4.13
C ASN A 193 -5.84 -7.27 4.91
N THR A 194 -4.84 -7.78 4.21
CA THR A 194 -3.67 -8.42 4.83
C THR A 194 -2.86 -7.47 5.71
N ASN A 195 -2.73 -6.19 5.36
CA ASN A 195 -2.07 -5.22 6.24
C ASN A 195 -2.74 -5.16 7.63
N TYR A 196 -4.07 -5.05 7.70
CA TYR A 196 -4.79 -5.04 8.98
C TYR A 196 -4.81 -6.40 9.69
N ALA A 197 -4.79 -7.50 8.92
CA ALA A 197 -4.62 -8.84 9.49
C ALA A 197 -3.26 -8.96 10.20
N LEU A 198 -2.18 -8.51 9.54
CA LEU A 198 -0.82 -8.54 10.10
C LEU A 198 -0.68 -7.63 11.33
N GLU A 199 -1.27 -6.43 11.32
CA GLU A 199 -1.33 -5.54 12.49
C GLU A 199 -2.04 -6.20 13.67
N ALA A 200 -3.11 -6.95 13.39
CA ALA A 200 -3.84 -7.75 14.38
C ALA A 200 -3.14 -9.08 14.75
N LYS A 201 -1.90 -9.31 14.25
CA LYS A 201 -1.11 -10.53 14.46
C LYS A 201 -1.74 -11.80 13.89
N LEU A 202 -2.62 -11.65 12.89
CA LEU A 202 -3.12 -12.74 12.08
C LEU A 202 -2.18 -12.96 10.89
N VAL A 203 -1.74 -14.18 10.69
CA VAL A 203 -0.85 -14.55 9.58
C VAL A 203 -1.71 -15.15 8.46
N PRO A 204 -1.91 -14.46 7.31
CA PRO A 204 -2.84 -14.90 6.26
C PRO A 204 -2.63 -16.35 5.83
N THR A 205 -1.38 -16.76 5.60
CA THR A 205 -1.02 -18.13 5.17
C THR A 205 -1.24 -19.21 6.23
N LYS A 206 -1.58 -18.83 7.48
CA LYS A 206 -1.73 -19.78 8.59
C LYS A 206 -3.10 -19.70 9.25
N ASP A 207 -3.60 -18.46 9.45
CA ASP A 207 -4.77 -18.20 10.30
C ASP A 207 -6.05 -17.96 9.47
N ALA A 208 -5.92 -17.70 8.15
CA ALA A 208 -7.08 -17.58 7.29
C ALA A 208 -7.68 -18.95 6.96
N LEU A 209 -9.01 -19.04 6.89
CA LEU A 209 -9.72 -20.22 6.41
C LEU A 209 -9.52 -20.43 4.90
N PHE A 210 -9.42 -19.35 4.16
CA PHE A 210 -9.02 -19.29 2.76
C PHE A 210 -8.45 -17.91 2.43
N ILE A 211 -7.60 -17.85 1.43
CA ILE A 211 -6.97 -16.64 0.94
C ILE A 211 -7.07 -16.54 -0.59
N GLU A 212 -6.96 -15.34 -1.08
CA GLU A 212 -6.82 -15.04 -2.50
C GLU A 212 -5.51 -15.63 -3.07
N GLY A 213 -5.51 -15.99 -4.35
CA GLY A 213 -4.29 -16.44 -5.02
C GLY A 213 -3.25 -15.31 -5.16
N ALA A 214 -1.97 -15.69 -5.26
CA ALA A 214 -0.88 -14.71 -5.43
C ALA A 214 -0.91 -13.97 -6.78
N GLN A 215 -1.58 -14.53 -7.81
CA GLN A 215 -1.84 -13.87 -9.08
C GLN A 215 -3.11 -13.03 -8.96
N SER A 216 -2.97 -11.83 -8.45
CA SER A 216 -4.07 -10.93 -8.13
C SER A 216 -3.88 -9.58 -8.83
N PRO A 217 -4.94 -8.93 -9.36
CA PRO A 217 -4.86 -7.60 -9.94
C PRO A 217 -4.66 -6.49 -8.87
N TYR A 218 -4.62 -6.88 -7.60
CA TYR A 218 -4.56 -5.97 -6.46
C TYR A 218 -3.11 -5.75 -5.96
N ALA A 219 -2.14 -5.60 -6.90
CA ALA A 219 -0.79 -5.20 -6.52
C ALA A 219 -0.81 -3.82 -5.86
N ASN A 220 -0.11 -3.70 -4.73
CA ASN A 220 0.08 -2.44 -4.00
C ASN A 220 1.08 -1.56 -4.73
N ILE A 221 0.77 -0.28 -4.81
CA ILE A 221 1.42 0.72 -5.66
C ILE A 221 1.89 1.92 -4.86
N VAL A 222 2.98 2.53 -5.32
CA VAL A 222 3.37 3.89 -4.92
C VAL A 222 2.57 4.87 -5.77
N VAL A 223 1.96 5.86 -5.12
CA VAL A 223 1.07 6.84 -5.75
C VAL A 223 1.56 8.25 -5.48
N THR A 224 1.45 9.10 -6.49
CA THR A 224 1.81 10.52 -6.45
C THR A 224 0.75 11.35 -7.14
N ARG A 225 0.99 12.68 -7.22
CA ARG A 225 0.27 13.56 -8.13
C ARG A 225 0.89 13.53 -9.52
N GLU A 226 0.12 13.95 -10.50
CA GLU A 226 0.58 14.10 -11.89
C GLU A 226 1.77 15.08 -12.03
N ASP A 227 1.79 16.15 -11.20
CA ASP A 227 2.81 17.21 -11.26
C ASP A 227 4.19 16.78 -10.71
N ASN A 228 4.28 15.71 -9.90
CA ASN A 228 5.53 15.25 -9.30
C ASN A 228 5.92 13.79 -9.64
N LYS A 229 5.12 13.10 -10.44
CA LYS A 229 5.36 11.67 -10.80
C LYS A 229 6.73 11.39 -11.41
N ASP A 230 7.28 12.36 -12.14
CA ASP A 230 8.55 12.27 -12.84
C ASP A 230 9.74 12.83 -12.05
N SER A 231 9.53 13.25 -10.80
CA SER A 231 10.62 13.79 -9.98
C SER A 231 11.72 12.75 -9.75
N ALA A 232 12.96 13.21 -9.67
CA ALA A 232 14.12 12.32 -9.47
C ALA A 232 14.02 11.54 -8.15
N ASP A 233 13.45 12.15 -7.10
CA ASP A 233 13.35 11.53 -5.78
C ASP A 233 12.27 10.44 -5.75
N VAL A 234 11.14 10.61 -6.45
CA VAL A 234 10.12 9.58 -6.63
C VAL A 234 10.68 8.40 -7.42
N LYS A 235 11.44 8.65 -8.50
CA LYS A 235 12.08 7.58 -9.27
C LYS A 235 13.06 6.78 -8.42
N LYS A 236 13.92 7.44 -7.63
CA LYS A 236 14.85 6.77 -6.71
C LYS A 236 14.10 5.93 -5.65
N LEU A 237 12.96 6.42 -5.14
CA LEU A 237 12.14 5.66 -4.20
C LEU A 237 11.62 4.37 -4.82
N VAL A 238 11.04 4.44 -6.03
CA VAL A 238 10.51 3.26 -6.74
C VAL A 238 11.63 2.27 -7.06
N GLU A 239 12.78 2.75 -7.56
CA GLU A 239 13.97 1.91 -7.83
C GLU A 239 14.45 1.21 -6.55
N ALA A 240 14.50 1.91 -5.41
CA ALA A 240 14.89 1.33 -4.13
C ALA A 240 13.91 0.25 -3.67
N LEU A 241 12.59 0.46 -3.84
CA LEU A 241 11.56 -0.51 -3.50
C LEU A 241 11.58 -1.75 -4.43
N HIS A 242 12.12 -1.63 -5.64
CA HIS A 242 12.29 -2.72 -6.61
C HIS A 242 13.64 -3.44 -6.49
N SER A 243 14.41 -3.14 -5.45
CA SER A 243 15.73 -3.75 -5.29
C SER A 243 15.67 -5.24 -4.93
N PRO A 244 16.70 -6.04 -5.27
CA PRO A 244 16.81 -7.42 -4.85
C PRO A 244 16.78 -7.60 -3.33
N GLU A 245 17.29 -6.62 -2.58
CA GLU A 245 17.28 -6.60 -1.12
C GLU A 245 15.86 -6.53 -0.56
N ILE A 246 15.00 -5.68 -1.14
CA ILE A 246 13.59 -5.57 -0.77
C ILE A 246 12.84 -6.85 -1.12
N LYS A 247 13.10 -7.44 -2.30
CA LYS A 247 12.52 -8.72 -2.68
C LYS A 247 12.86 -9.81 -1.66
N ALA A 248 14.13 -9.92 -1.28
CA ALA A 248 14.59 -10.87 -0.27
C ALA A 248 13.99 -10.60 1.11
N TYR A 249 13.88 -9.31 1.49
CA TYR A 249 13.26 -8.90 2.75
C TYR A 249 11.78 -9.33 2.79
N ILE A 250 10.99 -9.03 1.75
CA ILE A 250 9.57 -9.42 1.66
C ILE A 250 9.42 -10.93 1.83
N GLN A 251 10.19 -11.71 1.07
CA GLN A 251 10.12 -13.19 1.12
C GLN A 251 10.47 -13.75 2.50
N LYS A 252 11.51 -13.21 3.14
CA LYS A 252 11.97 -13.66 4.46
C LYS A 252 11.01 -13.26 5.57
N GLN A 253 10.55 -11.99 5.56
CA GLN A 253 9.77 -11.40 6.63
C GLN A 253 8.32 -11.90 6.62
N TYR A 254 7.69 -11.92 5.46
CA TYR A 254 6.24 -12.17 5.36
C TYR A 254 5.89 -13.59 4.92
N LYS A 255 6.85 -14.40 4.46
CA LYS A 255 6.69 -15.86 4.18
C LYS A 255 5.45 -16.21 3.39
N GLY A 256 5.16 -15.43 2.33
CA GLY A 256 4.01 -15.60 1.45
C GLY A 256 2.75 -14.83 1.85
N ALA A 257 2.69 -14.23 3.04
CA ALA A 257 1.61 -13.31 3.39
C ALA A 257 1.67 -12.00 2.58
N VAL A 258 2.86 -11.62 2.12
CA VAL A 258 3.13 -10.55 1.17
C VAL A 258 4.05 -11.10 0.09
N VAL A 259 3.75 -10.82 -1.19
CA VAL A 259 4.46 -11.39 -2.34
C VAL A 259 4.98 -10.26 -3.22
N PRO A 260 6.28 -10.23 -3.58
CA PRO A 260 6.82 -9.24 -4.51
C PRO A 260 6.08 -9.26 -5.85
N ALA A 261 5.84 -8.07 -6.43
CA ALA A 261 5.14 -7.88 -7.71
C ALA A 261 6.00 -7.13 -8.76
N PHE A 262 7.33 -7.22 -8.64
CA PHE A 262 8.32 -6.63 -9.55
C PHE A 262 9.43 -7.60 -9.89
#